data_70683ade6e542b30a0f304c3436ea3f4
#
_entry.id   70683ade6e542b30a0f304c3436ea3f4
#
_cell.length_a   1.000
_cell.length_b   1.000
_cell.length_c   1.000
_cell.angle_alpha   90.00
_cell.angle_beta   90.00
_cell.angle_gamma   90.00
#
_symmetry.space_group_name_H-M   'P 1'
#
loop_
_entity.id
_entity.type
_entity.pdbx_description
1 polymer ?
#
loop_
_entity_poly.entity_id
_entity_poly.type
_entity_poly.pdbx_seq_one_letter_code
_entity_poly.pdbx_strand_id
1 'polypeptide(L)'
;QDYHENTIAIRSSLENVRIYIGGELRAVYDTENTRPFGKNSASRYVFCETSGEDAGKEVRIELQSFTHKYSGVVNTVYCGDKSDIWAYMFHCYFMVTLIACAMLFAGLVVLIISLVLDIVYKTRFDLEYLGWCMILGAVWMLGESKLRQLFVSNASILSNMCFFVVMICPIPIMFYIDSVQQGRYRKVYHVAECIICVNFVLCTALQVLNIADFISTMFLSHMVIAGTFLTVFITICRDLIQGTAKHYKLPLIGLVAAMIAVMLEMTAVYRVVSLSGIFIAIGLVVLLVVTLIQTMDRIRELELARQREARESLDYLTGLPMRHKGEALILEK
;
A
#
# COMPACT_ATOMS: atom_id res chain seq x y z
N GLN A 1 22.02 -43.72 -3.99
CA GLN A 1 21.67 -42.28 -4.04
C GLN A 1 22.20 -41.69 -2.76
N ASP A 2 23.19 -40.81 -2.86
CA ASP A 2 23.68 -40.04 -1.74
C ASP A 2 22.54 -39.15 -1.24
N TYR A 3 21.99 -39.50 -0.06
CA TYR A 3 21.03 -38.68 0.64
C TYR A 3 21.78 -37.46 1.18
N HIS A 4 21.78 -36.38 0.42
CA HIS A 4 22.18 -35.09 0.93
C HIS A 4 21.19 -34.65 2.02
N GLU A 5 21.66 -33.85 2.95
CA GLU A 5 20.85 -33.25 4.00
C GLU A 5 19.68 -32.49 3.33
N ASN A 6 18.45 -32.98 3.51
CA ASN A 6 17.25 -32.38 2.95
C ASN A 6 16.60 -31.47 3.99
N THR A 7 15.88 -30.47 3.51
CA THR A 7 15.10 -29.57 4.35
C THR A 7 13.62 -29.70 4.02
N ILE A 8 12.80 -29.84 5.06
CA ILE A 8 11.34 -29.72 4.94
C ILE A 8 10.96 -28.26 5.23
N ALA A 9 10.17 -27.64 4.35
CA ALA A 9 9.70 -26.29 4.54
C ALA A 9 8.18 -26.22 4.41
N ILE A 10 7.52 -25.53 5.34
CA ILE A 10 6.10 -25.24 5.31
C ILE A 10 5.86 -23.78 5.66
N ARG A 11 4.87 -23.13 5.00
CA ARG A 11 4.45 -21.79 5.36
C ARG A 11 3.38 -21.84 6.45
N SER A 12 3.60 -21.14 7.55
CA SER A 12 2.55 -20.87 8.54
C SER A 12 1.57 -19.81 7.99
N SER A 13 0.28 -19.96 8.28
CA SER A 13 -0.78 -19.01 7.92
C SER A 13 -1.40 -18.41 9.17
N LEU A 14 -0.67 -17.50 9.84
CA LEU A 14 -0.99 -16.94 11.17
C LEU A 14 -1.08 -18.02 12.25
N GLU A 15 -0.29 -19.10 12.11
CA GLU A 15 -0.31 -20.28 12.96
C GLU A 15 1.05 -20.50 13.60
N ASN A 16 1.05 -21.12 14.79
CA ASN A 16 2.25 -21.74 15.34
C ASN A 16 2.49 -23.07 14.63
N VAL A 17 3.76 -23.41 14.40
CA VAL A 17 4.15 -24.63 13.71
C VAL A 17 5.13 -25.40 14.57
N ARG A 18 4.89 -26.69 14.74
CA ARG A 18 5.83 -27.65 15.36
C ARG A 18 6.04 -28.82 14.42
N ILE A 19 7.29 -29.15 14.16
CA ILE A 19 7.66 -30.27 13.27
C ILE A 19 8.41 -31.33 14.10
N TYR A 20 7.87 -32.52 14.08
CA TYR A 20 8.45 -33.69 14.74
C TYR A 20 8.92 -34.68 13.69
N ILE A 21 10.07 -35.35 13.94
CA ILE A 21 10.60 -36.43 13.10
C ILE A 21 10.91 -37.60 14.02
N GLY A 22 10.29 -38.75 13.75
CA GLY A 22 10.42 -39.93 14.59
C GLY A 22 9.99 -39.73 16.06
N GLY A 23 9.08 -38.80 16.31
CA GLY A 23 8.59 -38.40 17.64
C GLY A 23 9.40 -37.31 18.33
N GLU A 24 10.59 -36.94 17.81
CA GLU A 24 11.42 -35.85 18.35
C GLU A 24 11.02 -34.48 17.77
N LEU A 25 10.93 -33.47 18.62
CA LEU A 25 10.67 -32.10 18.20
C LEU A 25 11.94 -31.50 17.55
N ARG A 26 11.88 -31.18 16.25
CA ARG A 26 13.00 -30.66 15.46
C ARG A 26 12.92 -29.19 15.15
N ALA A 27 11.72 -28.68 14.90
CA ALA A 27 11.52 -27.26 14.59
C ALA A 27 10.28 -26.72 15.29
N VAL A 28 10.41 -25.49 15.82
CA VAL A 28 9.30 -24.75 16.46
C VAL A 28 9.28 -23.36 15.88
N TYR A 29 8.10 -22.91 15.51
CA TYR A 29 7.84 -21.54 15.16
C TYR A 29 6.62 -21.02 15.91
N ASP A 30 6.84 -20.05 16.74
CA ASP A 30 5.85 -19.18 17.34
C ASP A 30 6.42 -17.77 17.46
N THR A 31 5.56 -16.80 17.76
CA THR A 31 5.97 -15.39 17.95
C THR A 31 5.61 -14.89 19.34
N GLU A 32 5.37 -15.77 20.30
CA GLU A 32 4.93 -15.40 21.63
C GLU A 32 5.87 -14.40 22.32
N ASN A 33 7.19 -14.62 22.17
CA ASN A 33 8.21 -13.77 22.77
C ASN A 33 8.67 -12.61 21.87
N THR A 34 8.25 -12.55 20.61
CA THR A 34 8.74 -11.56 19.62
C THR A 34 7.64 -10.65 19.06
N ARG A 35 6.37 -11.01 19.29
CA ARG A 35 5.24 -10.17 18.89
C ARG A 35 5.03 -9.04 19.88
N PRO A 36 4.80 -7.80 19.41
CA PRO A 36 4.56 -6.68 20.32
C PRO A 36 3.17 -6.76 20.99
N PHE A 37 2.17 -7.35 20.32
CA PHE A 37 0.79 -7.52 20.79
C PHE A 37 0.04 -8.54 19.93
N GLY A 38 -1.13 -8.99 20.41
CA GLY A 38 -1.98 -9.97 19.74
C GLY A 38 -1.62 -11.42 20.06
N LYS A 39 -2.43 -12.38 19.57
CA LYS A 39 -2.28 -13.82 19.84
C LYS A 39 -1.72 -14.61 18.67
N ASN A 40 -1.92 -14.14 17.43
CA ASN A 40 -1.55 -14.85 16.22
C ASN A 40 -0.06 -14.73 15.91
N SER A 41 0.56 -15.83 15.51
CA SER A 41 1.90 -15.81 14.95
C SER A 41 1.85 -15.35 13.49
N ALA A 42 2.76 -14.44 13.11
CA ALA A 42 2.82 -13.94 11.74
C ALA A 42 3.18 -15.05 10.76
N SER A 43 2.60 -15.03 9.56
CA SER A 43 2.89 -16.04 8.55
C SER A 43 4.36 -16.01 8.12
N ARG A 44 5.02 -17.16 8.12
CA ARG A 44 6.44 -17.33 7.76
C ARG A 44 6.68 -18.71 7.17
N TYR A 45 7.74 -18.89 6.39
CA TYR A 45 8.26 -20.21 6.05
C TYR A 45 9.09 -20.74 7.21
N VAL A 46 8.75 -21.94 7.68
CA VAL A 46 9.44 -22.67 8.72
C VAL A 46 10.23 -23.78 8.06
N PHE A 47 11.52 -23.85 8.35
CA PHE A 47 12.43 -24.82 7.80
C PHE A 47 12.83 -25.82 8.88
N CYS A 48 12.82 -27.12 8.54
CA CYS A 48 13.26 -28.21 9.38
C CYS A 48 14.31 -29.03 8.62
N GLU A 49 15.53 -29.05 9.10
CA GLU A 49 16.63 -29.83 8.50
C GLU A 49 16.46 -31.30 8.87
N THR A 50 16.66 -32.18 7.90
CA THR A 50 16.62 -33.65 8.05
C THR A 50 17.97 -34.26 7.72
N SER A 51 18.28 -35.37 8.32
CA SER A 51 19.52 -36.13 8.08
C SER A 51 19.22 -37.49 7.43
N GLY A 52 20.26 -38.17 6.94
CA GLY A 52 20.11 -39.52 6.40
C GLY A 52 19.56 -40.54 7.41
N GLU A 53 19.75 -40.30 8.72
CA GLU A 53 19.21 -41.11 9.80
C GLU A 53 17.70 -40.99 9.98
N ASP A 54 17.08 -39.96 9.39
CA ASP A 54 15.65 -39.74 9.46
C ASP A 54 14.88 -40.47 8.35
N ALA A 55 15.58 -41.16 7.47
CA ALA A 55 14.98 -41.94 6.41
C ALA A 55 14.02 -43.02 6.97
N GLY A 56 12.76 -42.98 6.49
CA GLY A 56 11.71 -43.91 6.93
C GLY A 56 11.01 -43.53 8.24
N LYS A 57 11.45 -42.47 8.93
CA LYS A 57 10.74 -41.98 10.12
C LYS A 57 9.49 -41.17 9.75
N GLU A 58 8.51 -41.19 10.65
CA GLU A 58 7.31 -40.42 10.51
C GLU A 58 7.60 -38.91 10.70
N VAL A 59 7.09 -38.07 9.80
CA VAL A 59 7.10 -36.60 9.93
C VAL A 59 5.72 -36.15 10.36
N ARG A 60 5.61 -35.57 11.56
CA ARG A 60 4.38 -35.00 12.09
C ARG A 60 4.48 -33.48 12.16
N ILE A 61 3.58 -32.77 11.48
CA ILE A 61 3.50 -31.32 11.49
C ILE A 61 2.25 -30.93 12.27
N GLU A 62 2.45 -30.22 13.37
CA GLU A 62 1.36 -29.66 14.19
C GLU A 62 1.20 -28.17 13.88
N LEU A 63 -0.03 -27.78 13.52
CA LEU A 63 -0.43 -26.41 13.26
C LEU A 63 -1.42 -25.97 14.33
N GLN A 64 -1.12 -24.85 15.02
CA GLN A 64 -2.01 -24.28 16.03
C GLN A 64 -2.45 -22.90 15.59
N SER A 65 -3.74 -22.76 15.26
CA SER A 65 -4.37 -21.50 14.89
C SER A 65 -5.14 -20.90 16.05
N PHE A 66 -5.00 -19.58 16.25
CA PHE A 66 -5.80 -18.81 17.20
C PHE A 66 -6.96 -18.06 16.52
N THR A 67 -7.10 -18.21 15.20
CA THR A 67 -8.14 -17.56 14.40
C THR A 67 -8.93 -18.60 13.62
N HIS A 68 -10.25 -18.42 13.54
CA HIS A 68 -11.12 -19.29 12.75
C HIS A 68 -10.85 -19.22 11.25
N LYS A 69 -10.33 -18.08 10.75
CA LYS A 69 -10.16 -17.83 9.31
C LYS A 69 -9.15 -18.77 8.65
N TYR A 70 -8.08 -19.13 9.34
CA TYR A 70 -7.00 -19.99 8.82
C TYR A 70 -6.94 -21.36 9.51
N SER A 71 -7.86 -21.64 10.44
CA SER A 71 -7.94 -22.93 11.12
C SER A 71 -8.16 -24.07 10.11
N GLY A 72 -7.30 -25.08 10.13
CA GLY A 72 -7.35 -26.20 9.21
C GLY A 72 -6.74 -25.95 7.81
N VAL A 73 -6.14 -24.79 7.59
CA VAL A 73 -5.42 -24.50 6.33
C VAL A 73 -4.01 -25.07 6.39
N VAL A 74 -3.72 -26.05 5.55
CA VAL A 74 -2.38 -26.62 5.38
C VAL A 74 -1.78 -26.11 4.08
N ASN A 75 -0.67 -25.40 4.17
CA ASN A 75 0.07 -24.95 2.99
C ASN A 75 0.89 -26.09 2.40
N THR A 76 1.33 -25.92 1.15
CA THR A 76 2.24 -26.85 0.47
C THR A 76 3.50 -27.06 1.30
N VAL A 77 3.86 -28.32 1.50
CA VAL A 77 5.10 -28.74 2.11
C VAL A 77 6.14 -28.94 0.99
N TYR A 78 7.26 -28.28 1.12
CA TYR A 78 8.40 -28.41 0.22
C TYR A 78 9.43 -29.31 0.85
N CYS A 79 10.09 -30.13 0.04
CA CYS A 79 11.19 -30.99 0.47
C CYS A 79 12.32 -30.93 -0.56
N GLY A 80 13.55 -30.72 -0.12
CA GLY A 80 14.73 -30.60 -0.96
C GLY A 80 15.83 -29.82 -0.27
N ASP A 81 16.86 -29.45 -1.00
CA ASP A 81 17.90 -28.58 -0.47
C ASP A 81 17.33 -27.20 -0.13
N LYS A 82 17.75 -26.65 0.99
CA LYS A 82 17.28 -25.34 1.47
C LYS A 82 17.53 -24.23 0.45
N SER A 83 18.65 -24.30 -0.27
CA SER A 83 18.98 -23.39 -1.37
C SER A 83 18.00 -23.49 -2.53
N ASP A 84 17.62 -24.72 -2.90
CA ASP A 84 16.71 -24.97 -4.01
C ASP A 84 15.28 -24.52 -3.68
N ILE A 85 14.84 -24.77 -2.42
CA ILE A 85 13.56 -24.26 -1.93
C ILE A 85 13.52 -22.73 -2.00
N TRP A 86 14.60 -22.06 -1.57
CA TRP A 86 14.70 -20.61 -1.67
C TRP A 86 14.75 -20.12 -3.12
N ALA A 87 15.51 -20.79 -4.00
CA ALA A 87 15.58 -20.45 -5.42
C ALA A 87 14.21 -20.56 -6.09
N TYR A 88 13.46 -21.63 -5.77
CA TYR A 88 12.08 -21.79 -6.25
C TYR A 88 11.15 -20.68 -5.75
N MET A 89 11.18 -20.37 -4.44
CA MET A 89 10.37 -19.29 -3.87
C MET A 89 10.72 -17.94 -4.51
N PHE A 90 12.01 -17.68 -4.69
CA PHE A 90 12.50 -16.48 -5.33
C PHE A 90 11.98 -16.38 -6.77
N HIS A 91 12.12 -17.45 -7.53
CA HIS A 91 11.60 -17.51 -8.90
C HIS A 91 10.09 -17.20 -8.96
N CYS A 92 9.30 -17.78 -8.05
CA CYS A 92 7.84 -17.57 -8.03
C CYS A 92 7.40 -16.17 -7.61
N TYR A 93 8.11 -15.51 -6.69
CA TYR A 93 7.63 -14.28 -6.04
C TYR A 93 8.49 -13.04 -6.29
N PHE A 94 9.62 -13.19 -6.99
CA PHE A 94 10.56 -12.10 -7.26
C PHE A 94 9.93 -10.95 -8.02
N MET A 95 9.18 -11.24 -9.09
CA MET A 95 8.60 -10.20 -9.93
C MET A 95 7.62 -9.30 -9.16
N VAL A 96 6.78 -9.89 -8.31
CA VAL A 96 5.84 -9.11 -7.49
C VAL A 96 6.60 -8.25 -6.46
N THR A 97 7.63 -8.81 -5.85
CA THR A 97 8.47 -8.09 -4.90
C THR A 97 9.24 -6.96 -5.59
N LEU A 98 9.75 -7.19 -6.80
CA LEU A 98 10.41 -6.17 -7.62
C LEU A 98 9.45 -5.02 -7.98
N ILE A 99 8.22 -5.33 -8.38
CA ILE A 99 7.19 -4.33 -8.65
C ILE A 99 6.92 -3.49 -7.39
N ALA A 100 6.82 -4.11 -6.22
CA ALA A 100 6.62 -3.40 -4.97
C ALA A 100 7.80 -2.47 -4.63
N CYS A 101 9.05 -2.93 -4.80
CA CYS A 101 10.25 -2.09 -4.63
C CYS A 101 10.27 -0.92 -5.62
N ALA A 102 9.96 -1.17 -6.90
CA ALA A 102 9.89 -0.14 -7.93
C ALA A 102 8.80 0.91 -7.59
N MET A 103 7.64 0.45 -7.09
CA MET A 103 6.55 1.34 -6.68
C MET A 103 6.92 2.18 -5.45
N LEU A 104 7.66 1.61 -4.48
CA LEU A 104 8.19 2.34 -3.34
C LEU A 104 9.15 3.45 -3.79
N PHE A 105 10.10 3.10 -4.66
CA PHE A 105 11.04 4.06 -5.23
C PHE A 105 10.32 5.16 -6.02
N ALA A 106 9.39 4.80 -6.88
CA ALA A 106 8.60 5.76 -7.66
C ALA A 106 7.78 6.69 -6.74
N GLY A 107 7.18 6.18 -5.67
CA GLY A 107 6.47 6.99 -4.69
C GLY A 107 7.37 8.02 -4.00
N LEU A 108 8.59 7.63 -3.61
CA LEU A 108 9.57 8.56 -3.05
C LEU A 108 9.98 9.64 -4.05
N VAL A 109 10.25 9.26 -5.30
CA VAL A 109 10.57 10.22 -6.38
C VAL A 109 9.42 11.20 -6.61
N VAL A 110 8.18 10.71 -6.65
CA VAL A 110 6.98 11.55 -6.80
C VAL A 110 6.85 12.56 -5.65
N LEU A 111 7.11 12.16 -4.39
CA LEU A 111 7.11 13.08 -3.26
C LEU A 111 8.17 14.15 -3.39
N ILE A 112 9.40 13.80 -3.82
CA ILE A 112 10.48 14.77 -4.03
C ILE A 112 10.10 15.74 -5.14
N ILE A 113 9.57 15.25 -6.25
CA ILE A 113 9.11 16.09 -7.38
C ILE A 113 8.00 17.03 -6.89
N SER A 114 7.02 16.54 -6.14
CA SER A 114 5.94 17.36 -5.59
C SER A 114 6.49 18.49 -4.73
N LEU A 115 7.41 18.19 -3.80
CA LEU A 115 8.04 19.18 -2.94
C LEU A 115 8.78 20.26 -3.75
N VAL A 116 9.56 19.86 -4.77
CA VAL A 116 10.28 20.79 -5.64
C VAL A 116 9.30 21.70 -6.40
N LEU A 117 8.23 21.14 -6.96
CA LEU A 117 7.22 21.91 -7.67
C LEU A 117 6.51 22.91 -6.76
N ASP A 118 6.15 22.50 -5.54
CA ASP A 118 5.50 23.38 -4.55
C ASP A 118 6.39 24.58 -4.18
N ILE A 119 7.71 24.34 -4.04
CA ILE A 119 8.68 25.41 -3.75
C ILE A 119 8.84 26.36 -4.95
N VAL A 120 9.00 25.81 -6.16
CA VAL A 120 9.28 26.60 -7.38
C VAL A 120 8.05 27.44 -7.79
N TYR A 121 6.89 26.82 -7.76
CA TYR A 121 5.65 27.47 -8.24
C TYR A 121 4.86 28.15 -7.11
N LYS A 122 5.23 27.94 -5.85
CA LYS A 122 4.54 28.46 -4.64
C LYS A 122 3.04 28.09 -4.64
N THR A 123 2.70 26.94 -5.20
CA THR A 123 1.34 26.38 -5.24
C THR A 123 1.42 24.90 -4.93
N ARG A 124 0.41 24.34 -4.26
CA ARG A 124 0.37 22.90 -3.97
C ARG A 124 -0.06 22.10 -5.21
N PHE A 125 0.65 21.02 -5.43
CA PHE A 125 0.32 20.03 -6.46
C PHE A 125 -0.22 18.76 -5.80
N ASP A 126 -1.16 18.08 -6.49
CA ASP A 126 -1.84 16.88 -5.97
C ASP A 126 -0.94 15.63 -5.98
N LEU A 127 0.28 15.75 -6.53
CA LEU A 127 1.28 14.68 -6.62
C LEU A 127 1.70 14.14 -5.25
N GLU A 128 1.71 14.97 -4.20
CA GLU A 128 2.10 14.52 -2.86
C GLU A 128 1.19 13.40 -2.35
N TYR A 129 -0.12 13.51 -2.55
CA TYR A 129 -1.09 12.50 -2.12
C TYR A 129 -0.88 11.18 -2.85
N LEU A 130 -0.60 11.26 -4.15
CA LEU A 130 -0.29 10.09 -4.95
C LEU A 130 1.01 9.42 -4.53
N GLY A 131 2.05 10.19 -4.23
CA GLY A 131 3.31 9.67 -3.67
C GLY A 131 3.06 8.86 -2.40
N TRP A 132 2.23 9.37 -1.48
CA TRP A 132 1.84 8.65 -0.27
C TRP A 132 1.03 7.39 -0.58
N CYS A 133 0.09 7.42 -1.52
CA CYS A 133 -0.65 6.22 -1.95
C CYS A 133 0.31 5.13 -2.46
N MET A 134 1.29 5.51 -3.27
CA MET A 134 2.27 4.57 -3.83
C MET A 134 3.17 3.97 -2.75
N ILE A 135 3.65 4.78 -1.80
CA ILE A 135 4.47 4.30 -0.67
C ILE A 135 3.68 3.35 0.20
N LEU A 136 2.46 3.72 0.62
CA LEU A 136 1.63 2.87 1.45
C LEU A 136 1.28 1.56 0.73
N GLY A 137 0.88 1.62 -0.55
CA GLY A 137 0.62 0.44 -1.37
C GLY A 137 1.85 -0.46 -1.49
N ALA A 138 3.04 0.10 -1.71
CA ALA A 138 4.29 -0.63 -1.81
C ALA A 138 4.68 -1.30 -0.47
N VAL A 139 4.56 -0.57 0.64
CA VAL A 139 4.81 -1.12 2.00
C VAL A 139 3.88 -2.28 2.29
N TRP A 140 2.60 -2.17 1.92
CA TRP A 140 1.65 -3.26 2.04
C TRP A 140 2.03 -4.47 1.17
N MET A 141 2.36 -4.25 -0.11
CA MET A 141 2.79 -5.32 -1.02
C MET A 141 4.05 -6.04 -0.53
N LEU A 142 5.05 -5.30 -0.05
CA LEU A 142 6.28 -5.87 0.53
C LEU A 142 5.98 -6.67 1.79
N GLY A 143 5.08 -6.16 2.61
CA GLY A 143 4.66 -6.83 3.83
C GLY A 143 3.84 -8.11 3.59
N GLU A 144 3.05 -8.18 2.53
CA GLU A 144 2.32 -9.38 2.09
C GLU A 144 3.19 -10.33 1.24
N SER A 145 4.34 -9.86 0.75
CA SER A 145 5.26 -10.69 -0.03
C SER A 145 5.66 -11.95 0.72
N LYS A 146 5.65 -13.08 0.03
CA LYS A 146 6.13 -14.35 0.58
C LYS A 146 7.65 -14.36 0.81
N LEU A 147 8.39 -13.41 0.20
CA LEU A 147 9.81 -13.18 0.42
C LEU A 147 10.12 -12.23 1.60
N ARG A 148 9.09 -11.71 2.28
CA ARG A 148 9.24 -10.70 3.35
C ARG A 148 10.26 -11.05 4.44
N GLN A 149 10.42 -12.33 4.76
CA GLN A 149 11.38 -12.79 5.78
C GLN A 149 12.85 -12.61 5.37
N LEU A 150 13.14 -12.28 4.10
CA LEU A 150 14.47 -11.89 3.64
C LEU A 150 14.79 -10.43 3.99
N PHE A 151 13.76 -9.58 4.15
CA PHE A 151 13.93 -8.14 4.41
C PHE A 151 13.83 -7.82 5.90
N VAL A 152 12.96 -8.53 6.62
CA VAL A 152 12.70 -8.24 8.05
C VAL A 152 12.70 -9.54 8.84
N SER A 153 13.55 -9.60 9.86
CA SER A 153 13.66 -10.77 10.74
C SER A 153 12.41 -10.96 11.61
N ASN A 154 11.81 -9.85 12.09
CA ASN A 154 10.60 -9.91 12.90
C ASN A 154 9.33 -9.84 12.03
N ALA A 155 8.82 -11.03 11.69
CA ALA A 155 7.62 -11.18 10.87
C ALA A 155 6.37 -10.53 11.51
N SER A 156 6.29 -10.47 12.84
CA SER A 156 5.12 -9.92 13.54
C SER A 156 5.00 -8.41 13.38
N ILE A 157 6.11 -7.67 13.44
CA ILE A 157 6.11 -6.22 13.21
C ILE A 157 5.61 -5.93 11.80
N LEU A 158 6.15 -6.63 10.80
CA LEU A 158 5.78 -6.39 9.42
C LEU A 158 4.32 -6.78 9.13
N SER A 159 3.83 -7.86 9.74
CA SER A 159 2.42 -8.26 9.63
C SER A 159 1.48 -7.20 10.21
N ASN A 160 1.80 -6.66 11.40
CA ASN A 160 1.01 -5.61 12.02
C ASN A 160 1.04 -4.31 11.18
N MET A 161 2.21 -3.95 10.62
CA MET A 161 2.32 -2.81 9.71
C MET A 161 1.43 -2.95 8.47
N CYS A 162 1.28 -4.15 7.91
CA CYS A 162 0.37 -4.37 6.79
C CYS A 162 -1.08 -4.02 7.15
N PHE A 163 -1.56 -4.43 8.32
CA PHE A 163 -2.91 -4.09 8.78
C PHE A 163 -3.06 -2.59 9.00
N PHE A 164 -2.06 -1.92 9.60
CA PHE A 164 -2.08 -0.47 9.77
C PHE A 164 -2.16 0.25 8.43
N VAL A 165 -1.34 -0.16 7.47
CA VAL A 165 -1.32 0.44 6.12
C VAL A 165 -2.66 0.29 5.44
N VAL A 166 -3.28 -0.90 5.46
CA VAL A 166 -4.61 -1.12 4.87
C VAL A 166 -5.65 -0.19 5.48
N MET A 167 -5.63 0.00 6.81
CA MET A 167 -6.61 0.86 7.49
C MET A 167 -6.44 2.34 7.15
N ILE A 168 -5.20 2.84 6.96
CA ILE A 168 -4.93 4.27 6.72
C ILE A 168 -4.79 4.63 5.23
N CYS A 169 -4.59 3.65 4.34
CA CYS A 169 -4.38 3.87 2.90
C CYS A 169 -5.48 4.69 2.20
N PRO A 170 -6.76 4.65 2.60
CA PRO A 170 -7.78 5.50 2.00
C PRO A 170 -7.59 7.01 2.25
N ILE A 171 -6.87 7.42 3.31
CA ILE A 171 -6.72 8.83 3.69
C ILE A 171 -6.06 9.67 2.58
N PRO A 172 -4.88 9.32 2.03
CA PRO A 172 -4.29 10.10 0.95
C PRO A 172 -5.16 10.14 -0.31
N ILE A 173 -5.93 9.08 -0.58
CA ILE A 173 -6.88 9.06 -1.70
C ILE A 173 -7.99 10.09 -1.48
N MET A 174 -8.50 10.21 -0.26
CA MET A 174 -9.54 11.20 0.08
C MET A 174 -9.03 12.63 -0.10
N PHE A 175 -7.80 12.92 0.36
CA PHE A 175 -7.17 14.23 0.13
C PHE A 175 -6.96 14.52 -1.36
N TYR A 176 -6.51 13.52 -2.14
CA TYR A 176 -6.36 13.67 -3.58
C TYR A 176 -7.68 14.06 -4.24
N ILE A 177 -8.76 13.36 -3.90
CA ILE A 177 -10.09 13.62 -4.48
C ILE A 177 -10.64 14.97 -4.04
N ASP A 178 -10.50 15.33 -2.76
CA ASP A 178 -10.92 16.64 -2.26
C ASP A 178 -10.24 17.77 -3.04
N SER A 179 -8.94 17.62 -3.29
CA SER A 179 -8.17 18.58 -4.09
C SER A 179 -8.66 18.63 -5.55
N VAL A 180 -8.84 17.49 -6.21
CA VAL A 180 -9.37 17.40 -7.59
C VAL A 180 -10.75 18.03 -7.71
N GLN A 181 -11.62 17.87 -6.71
CA GLN A 181 -12.96 18.48 -6.63
C GLN A 181 -12.97 19.90 -6.03
N GLN A 182 -11.78 20.49 -5.84
CA GLN A 182 -11.60 21.87 -5.35
C GLN A 182 -12.29 22.14 -3.99
N GLY A 183 -12.27 21.15 -3.08
CA GLY A 183 -12.83 21.26 -1.74
C GLY A 183 -14.36 21.29 -1.66
N ARG A 184 -15.08 21.04 -2.77
CA ARG A 184 -16.54 21.11 -2.84
C ARG A 184 -17.25 20.21 -1.84
N TYR A 185 -16.68 19.01 -1.58
CA TYR A 185 -17.23 18.01 -0.67
C TYR A 185 -16.39 17.84 0.60
N ARG A 186 -15.57 18.82 0.94
CA ARG A 186 -14.59 18.76 2.04
C ARG A 186 -15.19 18.25 3.36
N LYS A 187 -16.39 18.74 3.73
CA LYS A 187 -17.05 18.28 4.97
C LYS A 187 -17.38 16.79 4.94
N VAL A 188 -17.81 16.28 3.78
CA VAL A 188 -18.15 14.86 3.62
C VAL A 188 -16.89 14.00 3.72
N TYR A 189 -15.80 14.42 3.09
CA TYR A 189 -14.53 13.73 3.15
C TYR A 189 -13.92 13.76 4.55
N HIS A 190 -13.96 14.87 5.27
CA HIS A 190 -13.53 14.93 6.66
C HIS A 190 -14.30 13.97 7.58
N VAL A 191 -15.60 13.80 7.37
CA VAL A 191 -16.38 12.80 8.12
C VAL A 191 -15.89 11.38 7.80
N ALA A 192 -15.64 11.07 6.52
CA ALA A 192 -15.11 9.77 6.12
C ALA A 192 -13.70 9.53 6.71
N GLU A 193 -12.82 10.53 6.69
CA GLU A 193 -11.49 10.47 7.31
C GLU A 193 -11.58 10.22 8.82
N CYS A 194 -12.50 10.90 9.51
CA CYS A 194 -12.75 10.65 10.95
C CYS A 194 -13.19 9.20 11.18
N ILE A 195 -14.07 8.64 10.33
CA ILE A 195 -14.50 7.24 10.43
C ILE A 195 -13.32 6.29 10.23
N ILE A 196 -12.43 6.56 9.27
CA ILE A 196 -11.20 5.79 9.06
C ILE A 196 -10.31 5.84 10.31
N CYS A 197 -10.09 7.03 10.87
CA CYS A 197 -9.29 7.20 12.08
C CYS A 197 -9.89 6.47 13.28
N VAL A 198 -11.21 6.55 13.47
CA VAL A 198 -11.91 5.83 14.54
C VAL A 198 -11.78 4.32 14.36
N ASN A 199 -11.95 3.80 13.13
CA ASN A 199 -11.74 2.38 12.83
C ASN A 199 -10.30 1.95 13.15
N PHE A 200 -9.31 2.73 12.74
CA PHE A 200 -7.90 2.47 13.03
C PHE A 200 -7.64 2.36 14.54
N VAL A 201 -8.10 3.35 15.32
CA VAL A 201 -7.93 3.37 16.78
C VAL A 201 -8.66 2.21 17.44
N LEU A 202 -9.90 1.95 17.02
CA LEU A 202 -10.72 0.85 17.56
C LEU A 202 -10.09 -0.51 17.30
N CYS A 203 -9.74 -0.82 16.05
CA CYS A 203 -9.14 -2.10 15.69
C CYS A 203 -7.78 -2.30 16.38
N THR A 204 -6.98 -1.22 16.47
CA THR A 204 -5.69 -1.26 17.18
C THR A 204 -5.90 -1.49 18.69
N ALA A 205 -6.85 -0.83 19.33
CA ALA A 205 -7.15 -1.04 20.72
C ALA A 205 -7.62 -2.47 21.02
N LEU A 206 -8.51 -3.03 20.19
CA LEU A 206 -8.97 -4.41 20.30
C LEU A 206 -7.83 -5.43 20.18
N GLN A 207 -6.90 -5.18 19.26
CA GLN A 207 -5.70 -6.00 19.06
C GLN A 207 -4.75 -5.91 20.26
N VAL A 208 -4.45 -4.72 20.76
CA VAL A 208 -3.54 -4.49 21.91
C VAL A 208 -4.12 -5.09 23.19
N LEU A 209 -5.43 -4.95 23.41
CA LEU A 209 -6.13 -5.53 24.55
C LEU A 209 -6.35 -7.04 24.43
N ASN A 210 -5.92 -7.68 23.35
CA ASN A 210 -6.14 -9.10 23.04
C ASN A 210 -7.63 -9.52 23.05
N ILE A 211 -8.55 -8.59 22.76
CA ILE A 211 -9.99 -8.86 22.64
C ILE A 211 -10.30 -9.46 21.28
N ALA A 212 -9.80 -8.83 20.20
CA ALA A 212 -9.97 -9.30 18.84
C ALA A 212 -8.73 -8.97 18.01
N ASP A 213 -8.29 -9.95 17.20
CA ASP A 213 -7.13 -9.79 16.32
C ASP A 213 -7.50 -9.00 15.06
N PHE A 214 -6.50 -8.35 14.41
CA PHE A 214 -6.68 -7.62 13.15
C PHE A 214 -7.34 -8.46 12.07
N ILE A 215 -7.02 -9.75 12.00
CA ILE A 215 -7.64 -10.65 11.01
C ILE A 215 -9.14 -10.81 11.26
N SER A 216 -9.60 -10.79 12.52
CA SER A 216 -11.00 -10.87 12.90
C SER A 216 -11.74 -9.55 12.64
N THR A 217 -11.07 -8.41 12.81
CA THR A 217 -11.62 -7.08 12.55
C THR A 217 -11.43 -6.61 11.09
N MET A 218 -10.74 -7.41 10.26
CA MET A 218 -10.46 -7.06 8.86
C MET A 218 -11.73 -6.78 8.05
N PHE A 219 -12.81 -7.53 8.30
CA PHE A 219 -14.09 -7.30 7.64
C PHE A 219 -14.63 -5.90 7.94
N LEU A 220 -14.53 -5.41 9.19
CA LEU A 220 -14.95 -4.06 9.56
C LEU A 220 -14.13 -3.01 8.80
N SER A 221 -12.82 -3.17 8.75
CA SER A 221 -11.94 -2.26 8.00
C SER A 221 -12.25 -2.24 6.50
N HIS A 222 -12.54 -3.40 5.91
CA HIS A 222 -12.98 -3.47 4.51
C HIS A 222 -14.34 -2.80 4.27
N MET A 223 -15.27 -2.89 5.21
CA MET A 223 -16.55 -2.17 5.12
C MET A 223 -16.35 -0.65 5.18
N VAL A 224 -15.42 -0.16 6.02
CA VAL A 224 -15.06 1.26 6.06
C VAL A 224 -14.44 1.70 4.74
N ILE A 225 -13.50 0.93 4.15
CA ILE A 225 -12.91 1.21 2.84
C ILE A 225 -13.99 1.23 1.75
N ALA A 226 -14.89 0.25 1.72
CA ALA A 226 -16.00 0.22 0.76
C ALA A 226 -16.93 1.42 0.91
N GLY A 227 -17.23 1.83 2.15
CA GLY A 227 -18.02 3.03 2.45
C GLY A 227 -17.35 4.33 1.97
N THR A 228 -16.03 4.44 2.12
CA THR A 228 -15.28 5.59 1.58
C THR A 228 -15.31 5.62 0.05
N PHE A 229 -15.14 4.48 -0.62
CA PHE A 229 -15.26 4.41 -2.07
C PHE A 229 -16.68 4.72 -2.57
N LEU A 230 -17.70 4.27 -1.86
CA LEU A 230 -19.08 4.62 -2.16
C LEU A 230 -19.31 6.13 -2.04
N THR A 231 -18.76 6.76 -1.00
CA THR A 231 -18.80 8.21 -0.81
C THR A 231 -18.16 8.95 -1.97
N VAL A 232 -16.98 8.53 -2.40
CA VAL A 232 -16.28 9.06 -3.58
C VAL A 232 -17.12 8.88 -4.84
N PHE A 233 -17.64 7.68 -5.06
CA PHE A 233 -18.49 7.40 -6.22
C PHE A 233 -19.72 8.29 -6.29
N ILE A 234 -20.42 8.50 -5.16
CA ILE A 234 -21.59 9.37 -5.07
C ILE A 234 -21.22 10.81 -5.41
N THR A 235 -20.11 11.34 -4.89
CA THR A 235 -19.68 12.73 -5.17
C THR A 235 -19.29 12.91 -6.63
N ILE A 236 -18.64 11.91 -7.24
CA ILE A 236 -18.31 11.89 -8.68
C ILE A 236 -19.59 11.89 -9.53
N CYS A 237 -20.54 11.01 -9.22
CA CYS A 237 -21.82 10.95 -9.94
C CYS A 237 -22.57 12.30 -9.86
N ARG A 238 -22.56 12.93 -8.68
CA ARG A 238 -23.16 14.24 -8.49
C ARG A 238 -22.51 15.32 -9.37
N ASP A 239 -21.17 15.33 -9.42
CA ASP A 239 -20.43 16.26 -10.27
C ASP A 239 -20.65 16.01 -11.78
N LEU A 240 -20.82 14.75 -12.18
CA LEU A 240 -21.16 14.39 -13.56
C LEU A 240 -22.56 14.92 -13.93
N ILE A 241 -23.54 14.74 -13.05
CA ILE A 241 -24.93 15.22 -13.25
C ILE A 241 -24.96 16.76 -13.30
N GLN A 242 -24.18 17.43 -12.44
CA GLN A 242 -24.09 18.89 -12.40
C GLN A 242 -23.23 19.48 -13.53
N GLY A 243 -22.55 18.65 -14.31
CA GLY A 243 -21.67 19.07 -15.40
C GLY A 243 -20.34 19.68 -14.94
N THR A 244 -20.04 19.67 -13.64
CA THR A 244 -18.81 20.23 -13.06
C THR A 244 -17.60 19.33 -13.25
N ALA A 245 -17.79 18.04 -13.51
CA ALA A 245 -16.73 17.08 -13.79
C ALA A 245 -15.94 17.37 -15.09
N LYS A 246 -16.38 18.34 -15.91
CA LYS A 246 -15.69 18.71 -17.16
C LYS A 246 -14.25 19.18 -16.92
N HIS A 247 -13.97 19.77 -15.76
CA HIS A 247 -12.66 20.33 -15.42
C HIS A 247 -11.63 19.28 -14.95
N TYR A 248 -12.07 18.05 -14.59
CA TYR A 248 -11.19 16.99 -14.09
C TYR A 248 -11.50 15.60 -14.68
N LYS A 249 -11.91 15.55 -15.94
CA LYS A 249 -12.22 14.28 -16.63
C LYS A 249 -11.05 13.30 -16.61
N LEU A 250 -9.85 13.81 -16.81
CA LEU A 250 -8.65 12.99 -16.88
C LEU A 250 -8.31 12.35 -15.51
N PRO A 251 -8.20 13.08 -14.40
CA PRO A 251 -8.07 12.52 -13.06
C PRO A 251 -9.16 11.51 -12.70
N LEU A 252 -10.38 11.75 -13.17
CA LEU A 252 -11.52 10.86 -12.93
C LEU A 252 -11.27 9.45 -13.51
N ILE A 253 -10.69 9.34 -14.69
CA ILE A 253 -10.36 8.06 -15.33
C ILE A 253 -9.36 7.29 -14.46
N GLY A 254 -8.28 7.95 -14.03
CA GLY A 254 -7.27 7.35 -13.16
C GLY A 254 -7.84 6.88 -11.83
N LEU A 255 -8.72 7.70 -11.24
CA LEU A 255 -9.37 7.40 -9.99
C LEU A 255 -10.31 6.19 -10.08
N VAL A 256 -11.16 6.13 -11.12
CA VAL A 256 -12.05 5.00 -11.35
C VAL A 256 -11.24 3.72 -11.57
N ALA A 257 -10.15 3.78 -12.33
CA ALA A 257 -9.25 2.65 -12.52
C ALA A 257 -8.64 2.17 -11.19
N ALA A 258 -8.18 3.09 -10.33
CA ALA A 258 -7.66 2.77 -9.01
C ALA A 258 -8.72 2.15 -8.10
N MET A 259 -9.95 2.66 -8.10
CA MET A 259 -11.06 2.09 -7.33
C MET A 259 -11.42 0.67 -7.78
N ILE A 260 -11.48 0.42 -9.09
CA ILE A 260 -11.72 -0.92 -9.65
C ILE A 260 -10.60 -1.87 -9.22
N ALA A 261 -9.34 -1.42 -9.29
CA ALA A 261 -8.18 -2.20 -8.90
C ALA A 261 -8.24 -2.64 -7.43
N VAL A 262 -8.59 -1.72 -6.51
CA VAL A 262 -8.75 -2.04 -5.08
C VAL A 262 -9.91 -3.01 -4.86
N MET A 263 -11.04 -2.84 -5.53
CA MET A 263 -12.19 -3.77 -5.41
C MET A 263 -11.85 -5.18 -5.90
N LEU A 264 -11.08 -5.28 -6.99
CA LEU A 264 -10.60 -6.58 -7.48
C LEU A 264 -9.65 -7.24 -6.48
N GLU A 265 -8.72 -6.50 -5.90
CA GLU A 265 -7.79 -7.02 -4.89
C GLU A 265 -8.53 -7.48 -3.63
N MET A 266 -9.49 -6.68 -3.12
CA MET A 266 -10.32 -7.07 -1.99
C MET A 266 -11.10 -8.37 -2.28
N THR A 267 -11.67 -8.50 -3.47
CA THR A 267 -12.39 -9.73 -3.88
C THR A 267 -11.47 -10.94 -3.91
N ALA A 268 -10.23 -10.77 -4.40
CA ALA A 268 -9.22 -11.83 -4.45
C ALA A 268 -8.85 -12.33 -3.04
N VAL A 269 -8.71 -11.42 -2.07
CA VAL A 269 -8.44 -11.77 -0.66
C VAL A 269 -9.54 -12.67 -0.08
N TYR A 270 -10.82 -12.40 -0.37
CA TYR A 270 -11.92 -13.25 0.10
C TYR A 270 -12.03 -14.58 -0.63
N ARG A 271 -11.53 -14.67 -1.86
CA ARG A 271 -11.48 -15.92 -2.63
C ARG A 271 -10.21 -16.75 -2.37
N VAL A 272 -9.39 -16.33 -1.42
CA VAL A 272 -8.09 -16.98 -1.07
C VAL A 272 -7.12 -17.02 -2.28
N VAL A 273 -7.31 -16.15 -3.24
CA VAL A 273 -6.38 -15.98 -4.37
C VAL A 273 -5.40 -14.87 -4.01
N SER A 274 -4.16 -15.25 -3.70
CA SER A 274 -3.12 -14.26 -3.39
C SER A 274 -2.55 -13.67 -4.67
N LEU A 275 -2.99 -12.50 -5.05
CA LEU A 275 -2.44 -11.72 -6.17
C LEU A 275 -1.37 -10.72 -5.71
N SER A 276 -1.13 -10.65 -4.39
CA SER A 276 -0.05 -9.88 -3.77
C SER A 276 -0.01 -8.40 -4.17
N GLY A 277 -1.16 -7.79 -4.49
CA GLY A 277 -1.27 -6.36 -4.77
C GLY A 277 -1.05 -5.94 -6.22
N ILE A 278 -0.98 -6.86 -7.17
CA ILE A 278 -0.74 -6.54 -8.60
C ILE A 278 -1.82 -5.58 -9.14
N PHE A 279 -3.08 -5.79 -8.81
CA PHE A 279 -4.15 -4.89 -9.27
C PHE A 279 -3.98 -3.49 -8.70
N ILE A 280 -3.63 -3.37 -7.42
CA ILE A 280 -3.37 -2.06 -6.78
C ILE A 280 -2.20 -1.36 -7.48
N ALA A 281 -1.11 -2.09 -7.77
CA ALA A 281 0.03 -1.53 -8.47
C ALA A 281 -0.37 -0.98 -9.85
N ILE A 282 -1.14 -1.74 -10.65
CA ILE A 282 -1.64 -1.31 -11.95
C ILE A 282 -2.52 -0.05 -11.80
N GLY A 283 -3.46 -0.05 -10.87
CA GLY A 283 -4.34 1.08 -10.62
C GLY A 283 -3.59 2.36 -10.23
N LEU A 284 -2.58 2.23 -9.37
CA LEU A 284 -1.75 3.37 -8.95
C LEU A 284 -0.84 3.87 -10.07
N VAL A 285 -0.32 2.99 -10.94
CA VAL A 285 0.45 3.42 -12.12
C VAL A 285 -0.43 4.19 -13.11
N VAL A 286 -1.65 3.73 -13.37
CA VAL A 286 -2.61 4.46 -14.22
C VAL A 286 -2.92 5.82 -13.61
N LEU A 287 -3.18 5.88 -12.32
CA LEU A 287 -3.45 7.14 -11.61
C LEU A 287 -2.23 8.07 -11.67
N LEU A 288 -1.00 7.54 -11.52
CA LEU A 288 0.23 8.31 -11.65
C LEU A 288 0.37 8.96 -13.02
N VAL A 289 0.22 8.18 -14.09
CA VAL A 289 0.35 8.69 -15.46
C VAL A 289 -0.64 9.82 -15.71
N VAL A 290 -1.90 9.62 -15.32
CA VAL A 290 -2.95 10.62 -15.50
C VAL A 290 -2.65 11.89 -14.69
N THR A 291 -2.20 11.75 -13.44
CA THR A 291 -1.88 12.89 -12.57
C THR A 291 -0.64 13.64 -13.08
N LEU A 292 0.37 12.95 -13.63
CA LEU A 292 1.53 13.59 -14.24
C LEU A 292 1.13 14.43 -15.46
N ILE A 293 0.28 13.90 -16.36
CA ILE A 293 -0.23 14.65 -17.52
C ILE A 293 -0.93 15.93 -17.04
N GLN A 294 -1.83 15.82 -16.06
CA GLN A 294 -2.53 16.98 -15.49
C GLN A 294 -1.57 17.99 -14.86
N THR A 295 -0.55 17.51 -14.16
CA THR A 295 0.47 18.37 -13.53
C THR A 295 1.26 19.12 -14.60
N MET A 296 1.63 18.47 -15.70
CA MET A 296 2.31 19.11 -16.83
C MET A 296 1.46 20.20 -17.48
N ASP A 297 0.17 19.94 -17.68
CA ASP A 297 -0.75 20.96 -18.22
C ASP A 297 -0.87 22.17 -17.27
N ARG A 298 -0.98 21.93 -15.96
CA ARG A 298 -1.03 22.99 -14.96
C ARG A 298 0.26 23.81 -14.91
N ILE A 299 1.43 23.17 -15.01
CA ILE A 299 2.73 23.85 -15.10
C ILE A 299 2.77 24.75 -16.34
N ARG A 300 2.34 24.24 -17.49
CA ARG A 300 2.27 25.01 -18.75
C ARG A 300 1.37 26.24 -18.61
N GLU A 301 0.22 26.11 -17.99
CA GLU A 301 -0.68 27.24 -17.74
C GLU A 301 -0.06 28.30 -16.83
N LEU A 302 0.62 27.88 -15.75
CA LEU A 302 1.32 28.76 -14.83
C LEU A 302 2.47 29.51 -15.53
N GLU A 303 3.25 28.84 -16.39
CA GLU A 303 4.33 29.46 -17.15
C GLU A 303 3.78 30.47 -18.17
N LEU A 304 2.69 30.14 -18.87
CA LEU A 304 2.05 31.08 -19.79
C LEU A 304 1.47 32.30 -19.06
N ALA A 305 0.90 32.12 -17.88
CA ALA A 305 0.42 33.22 -17.05
C ALA A 305 1.57 34.15 -16.63
N ARG A 306 2.68 33.57 -16.13
CA ARG A 306 3.89 34.35 -15.79
C ARG A 306 4.45 35.13 -16.98
N GLN A 307 4.47 34.52 -18.17
CA GLN A 307 4.95 35.21 -19.38
C GLN A 307 4.01 36.35 -19.78
N ARG A 308 2.69 36.20 -19.64
CA ARG A 308 1.71 37.29 -19.88
C ARG A 308 1.91 38.43 -18.91
N GLU A 309 1.98 38.14 -17.62
CA GLU A 309 2.26 39.16 -16.58
C GLU A 309 3.58 39.88 -16.82
N ALA A 310 4.64 39.17 -17.24
CA ALA A 310 5.91 39.79 -17.57
C ALA A 310 5.79 40.71 -18.79
N ARG A 311 5.03 40.33 -19.84
CA ARG A 311 4.79 41.16 -21.03
C ARG A 311 3.91 42.39 -20.70
N GLU A 312 2.83 42.18 -19.95
CA GLU A 312 1.92 43.27 -19.54
C GLU A 312 2.57 44.27 -18.59
N SER A 313 3.69 43.88 -17.94
CA SER A 313 4.43 44.74 -17.04
C SER A 313 5.43 45.66 -17.73
N LEU A 314 5.64 45.51 -19.05
CA LEU A 314 6.52 46.33 -19.86
C LEU A 314 5.69 47.29 -20.74
N ASP A 315 6.16 48.54 -20.85
CA ASP A 315 5.61 49.51 -21.78
C ASP A 315 5.94 49.07 -23.21
N TYR A 316 4.91 48.98 -24.06
CA TYR A 316 5.00 48.45 -25.42
C TYR A 316 5.93 49.30 -26.34
N LEU A 317 6.04 50.57 -26.06
CA LEU A 317 6.86 51.51 -26.89
C LEU A 317 8.30 51.62 -26.42
N THR A 318 8.51 51.58 -25.14
CA THR A 318 9.84 51.82 -24.55
C THR A 318 10.54 50.56 -24.04
N GLY A 319 9.82 49.46 -23.86
CA GLY A 319 10.32 48.24 -23.27
C GLY A 319 10.71 48.37 -21.77
N LEU A 320 10.38 49.53 -21.16
CA LEU A 320 10.66 49.79 -19.74
C LEU A 320 9.53 49.31 -18.85
N PRO A 321 9.78 49.00 -17.56
CA PRO A 321 8.75 48.65 -16.60
C PRO A 321 7.69 49.76 -16.50
N MET A 322 6.43 49.40 -16.53
CA MET A 322 5.34 50.37 -16.30
C MET A 322 5.50 51.07 -14.95
N ARG A 323 5.06 52.31 -14.84
CA ARG A 323 5.26 53.21 -13.70
C ARG A 323 4.95 52.53 -12.34
N HIS A 324 3.84 51.81 -12.23
CA HIS A 324 3.45 51.13 -11.00
C HIS A 324 4.44 50.02 -10.53
N LYS A 325 5.13 49.36 -11.47
CA LYS A 325 6.18 48.41 -11.14
C LYS A 325 7.51 49.06 -10.90
N GLY A 326 7.81 50.17 -11.59
CA GLY A 326 8.99 50.98 -11.32
C GLY A 326 8.98 51.55 -9.91
N GLU A 327 7.86 52.02 -9.42
CA GLU A 327 7.69 52.53 -8.05
C GLU A 327 7.85 51.42 -6.98
N ALA A 328 7.31 50.22 -7.25
CA ALA A 328 7.48 49.06 -6.35
C ALA A 328 8.95 48.61 -6.23
N LEU A 329 9.69 48.57 -7.34
CA LEU A 329 11.12 48.21 -7.37
C LEU A 329 12.01 49.22 -6.67
N ILE A 330 11.57 50.48 -6.59
CA ILE A 330 12.31 51.55 -5.85
C ILE A 330 12.04 51.44 -4.34
N LEU A 331 10.86 50.96 -3.93
CA LEU A 331 10.50 50.80 -2.52
C LEU A 331 11.04 49.51 -1.88
N GLU A 332 11.46 48.51 -2.68
CA GLU A 332 12.11 47.28 -2.20
C GLU A 332 13.64 47.42 -1.99
N LYS A 333 14.25 48.52 -2.36
CA LYS A 333 15.65 48.87 -2.06
C LYS A 333 15.77 49.77 -0.84
#